data_dc6941321a6a4101d02b9be9ec2daf16
#
_entry.id   dc6941321a6a4101d02b9be9ec2daf16
#
_cell.length_a   1.000
_cell.length_b   1.000
_cell.length_c   1.000
_cell.angle_alpha   90.00
_cell.angle_beta   90.00
_cell.angle_gamma   90.00
#
_symmetry.space_group_name_H-M   'P 1'
#
loop_
_entity.id
_entity.type
_entity.pdbx_description
1 polymer ?
#
loop_
_entity_poly.entity_id
_entity_poly.type
_entity_poly.pdbx_seq_one_letter_code
_entity_poly.pdbx_strand_id
1 'polypeptide(L)'
;MSDDKSNGDAPRNGLAQHLNWDSIPVEHVSDGIDRQMVVGDRMMICRFRFRPFLVTPEHDHPHEQMTIVERGRVRFFIEGKERIASTGDVLHFPSKCWHGATMMDEEVVLIDIFTPLREDFLPQD
;
A
#
# COMPACT_ATOMS: atom_id res chain seq x y z
N MET A 1 25.84 8.43 -7.27
CA MET A 1 25.28 8.06 -7.08
C MET A 1 24.44 7.57 -7.52
N SER A 2 24.00 7.15 -7.76
CA SER A 2 23.27 6.55 -8.22
C SER A 2 22.23 6.57 -8.45
N ASP A 3 21.85 6.46 -8.84
CA ASP A 3 21.02 6.38 -9.14
C ASP A 3 20.06 5.94 -8.93
N ASP A 4 19.78 5.81 -8.74
CA ASP A 4 18.95 5.33 -8.45
C ASP A 4 17.79 5.60 -8.57
N LYS A 5 17.48 5.95 -9.24
CA LYS A 5 16.37 6.18 -9.50
C LYS A 5 15.64 5.22 -9.58
N SER A 6 15.88 4.46 -9.03
CA SER A 6 15.20 3.45 -9.19
C SER A 6 13.91 3.58 -8.95
N ASN A 7 13.23 2.90 -9.11
CA ASN A 7 11.85 2.83 -9.08
C ASN A 7 11.33 2.32 -7.80
N GLY A 8 12.12 1.97 -6.88
CA GLY A 8 11.65 1.45 -5.62
C GLY A 8 11.17 0.02 -5.65
N ASP A 9 11.45 -0.73 -6.70
CA ASP A 9 10.98 -2.11 -6.77
C ASP A 9 12.03 -3.13 -6.35
N ALA A 10 13.14 -2.71 -5.76
CA ALA A 10 14.17 -3.61 -5.27
C ALA A 10 14.80 -3.06 -4.01
N PRO A 11 15.15 -3.92 -3.03
CA PRO A 11 15.84 -3.49 -1.83
C PRO A 11 17.20 -2.87 -2.14
N ARG A 12 17.62 -1.94 -1.34
CA ARG A 12 18.86 -1.19 -1.54
C ARG A 12 19.96 -1.59 -0.57
N ASN A 13 19.75 -2.57 0.26
CA ASN A 13 20.74 -3.19 1.16
C ASN A 13 21.73 -2.18 1.75
N GLY A 14 21.31 -1.45 2.73
CA GLY A 14 22.17 -0.55 3.48
C GLY A 14 22.40 0.80 2.85
N LEU A 15 21.91 1.04 1.63
CA LEU A 15 22.04 2.33 0.99
C LEU A 15 20.78 3.15 1.22
N ALA A 16 20.95 4.40 1.63
CA ALA A 16 19.80 5.28 1.78
C ALA A 16 19.22 5.64 0.42
N GLN A 17 17.92 5.86 0.39
CA GLN A 17 17.22 6.28 -0.80
C GLN A 17 16.57 7.63 -0.52
N HIS A 18 16.54 8.48 -1.53
CA HIS A 18 15.83 9.76 -1.46
C HIS A 18 15.00 9.87 -2.73
N LEU A 19 13.69 9.68 -2.59
CA LEU A 19 12.78 9.59 -3.73
C LEU A 19 11.64 10.59 -3.55
N ASN A 20 10.96 10.85 -4.63
CA ASN A 20 9.74 11.66 -4.63
C ASN A 20 8.69 10.85 -5.37
N TRP A 21 7.44 10.88 -4.91
CA TRP A 21 6.38 10.13 -5.57
C TRP A 21 6.31 10.46 -7.07
N ASP A 22 6.59 11.70 -7.45
CA ASP A 22 6.54 12.11 -8.86
C ASP A 22 7.55 11.37 -9.73
N SER A 23 8.64 10.87 -9.14
CA SER A 23 9.68 10.17 -9.88
C SER A 23 9.55 8.65 -9.80
N ILE A 24 8.60 8.14 -9.04
CA ILE A 24 8.39 6.70 -8.91
C ILE A 24 7.36 6.26 -9.94
N PRO A 25 7.70 5.30 -10.81
CA PRO A 25 6.75 4.85 -11.83
C PRO A 25 5.45 4.34 -11.22
N VAL A 26 4.35 4.66 -11.88
CA VAL A 26 3.04 4.15 -11.49
C VAL A 26 2.82 2.83 -12.19
N GLU A 27 2.48 1.80 -11.41
CA GLU A 27 2.12 0.50 -11.95
C GLU A 27 0.61 0.41 -12.02
N HIS A 28 0.09 -0.03 -13.15
CA HIS A 28 -1.33 -0.33 -13.27
C HIS A 28 -1.51 -1.79 -12.85
N VAL A 29 -2.01 -1.99 -11.63
CA VAL A 29 -2.10 -3.34 -11.05
C VAL A 29 -3.28 -4.11 -11.64
N SER A 30 -4.43 -3.46 -11.70
CA SER A 30 -5.64 -4.02 -12.27
C SER A 30 -6.62 -2.89 -12.51
N ASP A 31 -7.81 -3.21 -13.01
CA ASP A 31 -8.79 -2.18 -13.28
C ASP A 31 -9.12 -1.39 -12.01
N GLY A 32 -8.84 -0.10 -12.05
CA GLY A 32 -9.12 0.81 -10.94
C GLY A 32 -8.09 0.81 -9.83
N ILE A 33 -6.95 0.13 -9.99
CA ILE A 33 -5.90 0.10 -8.96
C ILE A 33 -4.56 0.45 -9.57
N ASP A 34 -3.99 1.56 -9.12
CA ASP A 34 -2.62 1.96 -9.45
C ASP A 34 -1.78 1.90 -8.19
N ARG A 35 -0.49 1.65 -8.36
CA ARG A 35 0.43 1.46 -7.24
C ARG A 35 1.79 2.06 -7.53
N GLN A 36 2.38 2.70 -6.51
CA GLN A 36 3.78 3.12 -6.52
C GLN A 36 4.42 2.53 -5.28
N MET A 37 5.67 2.09 -5.36
CA MET A 37 6.34 1.42 -4.24
C MET A 37 7.73 1.96 -4.00
N VAL A 38 8.10 2.02 -2.72
CA VAL A 38 9.49 2.21 -2.29
C VAL A 38 9.84 1.01 -1.44
N VAL A 39 10.88 0.28 -1.82
CA VAL A 39 11.24 -0.98 -1.18
C VAL A 39 12.52 -0.80 -0.40
N GLY A 40 12.47 -1.07 0.90
CA GLY A 40 13.65 -1.10 1.75
C GLY A 40 14.16 -2.52 1.92
N ASP A 41 15.00 -2.71 2.93
CA ASP A 41 15.57 -4.03 3.19
C ASP A 41 14.57 -4.96 3.90
N ARG A 42 13.82 -4.43 4.86
CA ARG A 42 12.89 -5.22 5.68
C ARG A 42 11.51 -4.62 5.76
N MET A 43 11.29 -3.51 5.10
CA MET A 43 9.99 -2.85 5.06
C MET A 43 9.81 -2.17 3.72
N MET A 44 8.58 -1.91 3.34
CA MET A 44 8.28 -1.22 2.11
C MET A 44 7.07 -0.34 2.30
N ILE A 45 6.96 0.67 1.45
CA ILE A 45 5.82 1.56 1.47
C ILE A 45 5.19 1.54 0.08
N CYS A 46 3.87 1.38 0.04
CA CYS A 46 3.10 1.33 -1.19
C CYS A 46 2.07 2.43 -1.16
N ARG A 47 2.00 3.19 -2.23
CA ARG A 47 0.97 4.21 -2.37
C ARG A 47 0.00 3.73 -3.44
N PHE A 48 -1.23 3.44 -3.02
CA PHE A 48 -2.29 2.93 -3.88
C PHE A 48 -3.27 4.04 -4.21
N ARG A 49 -3.73 4.03 -5.45
CA ARG A 49 -4.83 4.88 -5.88
C ARG A 49 -5.94 3.96 -6.37
N PHE A 50 -7.12 4.09 -5.77
CA PHE A 50 -8.27 3.23 -6.05
C PHE A 50 -9.40 4.07 -6.63
N ARG A 51 -10.09 3.52 -7.64
CA ARG A 51 -11.28 4.16 -8.17
C ARG A 51 -12.43 4.10 -7.15
N PRO A 52 -13.44 4.98 -7.29
CA PRO A 52 -14.62 4.92 -6.42
C PRO A 52 -15.29 3.54 -6.47
N PHE A 53 -15.84 3.12 -5.35
CA PHE A 53 -16.61 1.90 -5.20
C PHE A 53 -15.85 0.60 -5.44
N LEU A 54 -14.53 0.66 -5.56
CA LEU A 54 -13.74 -0.55 -5.71
C LEU A 54 -13.75 -1.35 -4.42
N VAL A 55 -13.83 -2.66 -4.55
CA VAL A 55 -13.83 -3.60 -3.41
C VAL A 55 -12.56 -4.42 -3.44
N THR A 56 -11.82 -4.42 -2.33
CA THR A 56 -10.74 -5.38 -2.14
C THR A 56 -11.29 -6.51 -1.27
N PRO A 57 -11.15 -7.76 -1.70
CA PRO A 57 -11.72 -8.87 -0.92
C PRO A 57 -11.02 -9.01 0.43
N GLU A 58 -11.75 -9.56 1.39
CA GLU A 58 -11.16 -9.82 2.70
C GLU A 58 -10.10 -10.90 2.57
N HIS A 59 -9.00 -10.69 3.27
CA HIS A 59 -7.85 -11.61 3.23
C HIS A 59 -6.99 -11.40 4.47
N ASP A 60 -6.01 -12.25 4.64
CA ASP A 60 -4.97 -12.03 5.64
C ASP A 60 -3.61 -12.27 4.99
N HIS A 61 -2.58 -11.83 5.67
CA HIS A 61 -1.20 -12.06 5.26
C HIS A 61 -0.30 -12.00 6.49
N PRO A 62 0.86 -12.66 6.43
CA PRO A 62 1.76 -12.66 7.60
C PRO A 62 2.41 -11.32 7.89
N HIS A 63 2.36 -10.40 6.95
CA HIS A 63 2.98 -9.08 7.10
C HIS A 63 2.21 -8.23 8.08
N GLU A 64 2.93 -7.48 8.90
CA GLU A 64 2.31 -6.41 9.67
C GLU A 64 2.13 -5.22 8.72
N GLN A 65 1.04 -4.49 8.89
CA GLN A 65 0.70 -3.41 7.98
C GLN A 65 0.21 -2.20 8.76
N MET A 66 0.66 -1.02 8.35
CA MET A 66 0.04 0.23 8.76
C MET A 66 -0.49 0.93 7.51
N THR A 67 -1.65 1.54 7.63
CA THR A 67 -2.31 2.20 6.51
C THR A 67 -2.65 3.62 6.89
N ILE A 68 -2.27 4.56 6.04
CA ILE A 68 -2.61 5.97 6.19
C ILE A 68 -3.60 6.32 5.07
N VAL A 69 -4.74 6.89 5.43
CA VAL A 69 -5.67 7.38 4.41
C VAL A 69 -5.19 8.77 4.01
N GLU A 70 -4.59 8.86 2.83
CA GLU A 70 -4.11 10.15 2.33
C GLU A 70 -5.27 10.95 1.75
N ARG A 71 -6.24 10.28 1.11
CA ARG A 71 -7.36 10.94 0.46
C ARG A 71 -8.57 10.02 0.41
N GLY A 72 -9.74 10.54 0.66
CA GLY A 72 -10.99 9.84 0.46
C GLY A 72 -11.50 9.17 1.71
N ARG A 73 -12.50 8.31 1.55
CA ARG A 73 -13.12 7.56 2.63
C ARG A 73 -13.22 6.09 2.24
N VAL A 74 -12.96 5.22 3.21
CA VAL A 74 -12.90 3.79 2.99
C VAL A 74 -13.67 3.08 4.08
N ARG A 75 -14.47 2.09 3.69
CA ARG A 75 -15.13 1.21 4.64
C ARG A 75 -14.25 -0.01 4.78
N PHE A 76 -13.56 -0.12 5.91
CA PHE A 76 -12.73 -1.28 6.22
C PHE A 76 -13.54 -2.32 6.97
N PHE A 77 -13.29 -3.59 6.64
CA PHE A 77 -13.78 -4.72 7.42
C PHE A 77 -12.56 -5.34 8.10
N ILE A 78 -12.56 -5.33 9.42
CA ILE A 78 -11.42 -5.78 10.21
C ILE A 78 -11.93 -6.78 11.24
N GLU A 79 -11.49 -8.02 11.12
CA GLU A 79 -11.93 -9.10 12.01
C GLU A 79 -13.45 -9.13 12.15
N GLY A 80 -14.15 -8.99 11.01
CA GLY A 80 -15.60 -9.04 10.97
C GLY A 80 -16.32 -7.79 11.40
N LYS A 81 -15.58 -6.70 11.70
CA LYS A 81 -16.19 -5.43 12.12
C LYS A 81 -15.94 -4.37 11.08
N GLU A 82 -16.95 -3.54 10.87
CA GLU A 82 -16.86 -2.45 9.91
C GLU A 82 -16.36 -1.19 10.57
N ARG A 83 -15.44 -0.49 9.90
CA ARG A 83 -14.96 0.82 10.33
C ARG A 83 -14.84 1.71 9.11
N ILE A 84 -15.29 2.96 9.23
CA ILE A 84 -15.12 3.93 8.16
C ILE A 84 -13.96 4.83 8.53
N ALA A 85 -12.96 4.89 7.65
CA ALA A 85 -11.79 5.73 7.81
C ALA A 85 -11.79 6.81 6.74
N SER A 86 -11.29 7.98 7.09
CA SER A 86 -11.23 9.12 6.17
C SER A 86 -9.86 9.76 6.21
N THR A 87 -9.65 10.75 5.37
CA THR A 87 -8.38 11.44 5.22
C THR A 87 -7.76 11.79 6.56
N GLY A 88 -6.52 11.37 6.76
CA GLY A 88 -5.77 11.61 7.99
C GLY A 88 -5.82 10.46 8.99
N ASP A 89 -6.69 9.49 8.77
CA ASP A 89 -6.77 8.34 9.68
C ASP A 89 -5.62 7.38 9.45
N VAL A 90 -5.21 6.71 10.51
CA VAL A 90 -4.15 5.71 10.48
C VAL A 90 -4.72 4.42 11.07
N LEU A 91 -4.50 3.31 10.36
CA LEU A 91 -4.93 2.01 10.82
C LEU A 91 -3.72 1.11 10.98
N HIS A 92 -3.81 0.19 11.92
CA HIS A 92 -2.79 -0.81 12.15
C HIS A 92 -3.41 -2.19 12.01
N PHE A 93 -2.81 -3.02 11.18
CA PHE A 93 -3.24 -4.40 10.98
C PHE A 93 -2.12 -5.32 11.43
N PRO A 94 -2.27 -6.02 12.56
CA PRO A 94 -1.26 -6.99 12.98
C PRO A 94 -1.13 -8.12 11.97
N SER A 95 -0.04 -8.87 12.09
CA SER A 95 0.18 -10.05 11.27
C SER A 95 -1.06 -10.95 11.29
N LYS A 96 -1.47 -11.41 10.10
CA LYS A 96 -2.59 -12.34 9.90
C LYS A 96 -3.95 -11.78 10.31
N CYS A 97 -4.07 -10.48 10.46
CA CYS A 97 -5.35 -9.83 10.71
C CYS A 97 -6.23 -9.96 9.46
N TRP A 98 -7.44 -10.46 9.62
CA TRP A 98 -8.40 -10.60 8.53
C TRP A 98 -9.00 -9.24 8.21
N HIS A 99 -8.81 -8.75 7.00
CA HIS A 99 -9.27 -7.42 6.64
C HIS A 99 -9.55 -7.29 5.15
N GLY A 100 -10.37 -6.30 4.83
CA GLY A 100 -10.69 -5.92 3.46
C GLY A 100 -11.21 -4.50 3.45
N ALA A 101 -11.48 -3.97 2.26
CA ALA A 101 -11.89 -2.59 2.12
C ALA A 101 -12.84 -2.38 0.96
N THR A 102 -13.76 -1.44 1.13
CA THR A 102 -14.63 -0.98 0.06
C THR A 102 -14.47 0.53 -0.03
N MET A 103 -14.04 1.01 -1.19
CA MET A 103 -13.90 2.44 -1.43
C MET A 103 -15.30 3.05 -1.51
N MET A 104 -15.45 4.26 -0.99
CA MET A 104 -16.75 4.93 -1.05
C MET A 104 -16.87 5.70 -2.36
N ASP A 105 -17.55 6.84 -2.37
CA ASP A 105 -17.98 7.46 -3.61
C ASP A 105 -16.96 8.39 -4.25
N GLU A 106 -15.71 8.37 -3.79
CA GLU A 106 -14.66 9.17 -4.39
C GLU A 106 -13.40 8.36 -4.51
N GLU A 107 -12.45 8.87 -5.27
CA GLU A 107 -11.14 8.26 -5.40
C GLU A 107 -10.45 8.21 -4.05
N VAL A 108 -9.78 7.11 -3.77
CA VAL A 108 -9.09 6.90 -2.50
C VAL A 108 -7.61 6.73 -2.76
N VAL A 109 -6.79 7.40 -1.95
CA VAL A 109 -5.35 7.19 -1.95
C VAL A 109 -4.95 6.68 -0.57
N LEU A 110 -4.35 5.49 -0.54
CA LEU A 110 -3.88 4.87 0.68
C LEU A 110 -2.37 4.71 0.62
N ILE A 111 -1.72 4.94 1.74
CA ILE A 111 -0.31 4.61 1.90
C ILE A 111 -0.24 3.43 2.86
N ASP A 112 0.27 2.31 2.37
CA ASP A 112 0.43 1.09 3.15
C ASP A 112 1.90 0.85 3.41
N ILE A 113 2.24 0.57 4.66
CA ILE A 113 3.58 0.24 5.08
C ILE A 113 3.56 -1.20 5.55
N PHE A 114 4.43 -2.03 4.98
CA PHE A 114 4.49 -3.46 5.28
C PHE A 114 5.85 -3.85 5.83
N THR A 115 5.86 -4.80 6.76
CA THR A 115 7.05 -5.49 7.17
C THR A 115 6.69 -6.94 7.49
N PRO A 116 7.46 -7.95 7.04
CA PRO A 116 8.53 -7.84 6.06
C PRO A 116 8.01 -7.45 4.67
N LEU A 117 8.85 -7.56 3.66
CA LEU A 117 8.45 -7.16 2.30
C LEU A 117 7.30 -8.02 1.79
N ARG A 118 6.38 -7.37 1.07
CA ARG A 118 5.34 -8.08 0.32
C ARG A 118 5.99 -8.62 -0.95
N GLU A 119 6.56 -9.79 -0.85
CA GLU A 119 7.27 -10.39 -1.99
C GLU A 119 6.34 -10.67 -3.15
N ASP A 120 5.06 -10.88 -2.86
CA ASP A 120 4.05 -11.06 -3.89
C ASP A 120 3.83 -9.79 -4.72
N PHE A 121 4.26 -8.62 -4.23
CA PHE A 121 4.18 -7.38 -4.99
C PHE A 121 5.41 -7.15 -5.86
N LEU A 122 6.49 -7.87 -5.60
CA LEU A 122 7.76 -7.65 -6.29
C LEU A 122 7.86 -8.52 -7.53
N PRO A 123 8.66 -8.10 -8.53
CA PRO A 123 8.84 -8.94 -9.73
C PRO A 123 9.37 -10.31 -9.33
N GLN A 124 8.87 -11.35 -9.99
CA GLN A 124 9.31 -12.73 -9.77
C GLN A 124 10.16 -13.15 -10.95
N ASP A 125 11.28 -13.80 -10.67
CA ASP A 125 12.18 -14.31 -11.71
C ASP A 125 11.82 -15.72 -12.14
#